data_cf4510dad40195e27171a23ae0df034a
#
_entry.id   cf4510dad40195e27171a23ae0df034a
#
_cell.length_a   1.000
_cell.length_b   1.000
_cell.length_c   1.000
_cell.angle_alpha   90.00
_cell.angle_beta   90.00
_cell.angle_gamma   90.00
#
_symmetry.space_group_name_H-M   'P 1'
#
loop_
_entity.id
_entity.type
_entity.pdbx_description
1 polymer ?
#
loop_
_entity_poly.entity_id
_entity_poly.type
_entity_poly.pdbx_seq_one_letter_code
_entity_poly.pdbx_strand_id
1 'polypeptide(L)'
;MKKGILIAIEGIDGSGKSVIAEELVKFLKINGYDALLLKEPSESIYGQKIRNSTHRLPPEEELKLFLLDREIDVRDRILPALENGKIVVMDRYYYSNIAYQSARGIEADKIRDLNEKFAPKPDLVIILDVSPSTALKRIKPRGKITAFESPDYLEKVRENFLKIADERSVVLNAEKPLEEVKKEVFAIVKSLLDSYNSRGS
;
A
#
# COMPACT_ATOMS: atom_id res chain seq x y z
N MET A 1 -5.33 14.80 22.24
CA MET A 1 -4.14 14.30 21.50
C MET A 1 -4.43 14.39 20.02
N LYS A 2 -3.46 14.84 19.20
CA LYS A 2 -3.64 14.84 17.73
C LYS A 2 -3.80 13.38 17.26
N LYS A 3 -4.82 13.11 16.44
CA LYS A 3 -5.02 11.80 15.82
C LYS A 3 -3.87 11.54 14.85
N GLY A 4 -3.32 10.33 14.80
CA GLY A 4 -2.30 9.94 13.85
C GLY A 4 -2.82 9.97 12.41
N ILE A 5 -1.91 9.88 11.44
CA ILE A 5 -2.20 9.93 10.00
C ILE A 5 -1.78 8.61 9.36
N LEU A 6 -2.65 8.02 8.54
CA LEU A 6 -2.40 6.78 7.83
C LEU A 6 -2.22 7.06 6.32
N ILE A 7 -1.04 6.75 5.80
CA ILE A 7 -0.69 6.93 4.38
C ILE A 7 -0.38 5.56 3.79
N ALA A 8 -1.04 5.19 2.70
CA ALA A 8 -0.77 3.95 1.98
C ALA A 8 -0.04 4.24 0.65
N ILE A 9 1.05 3.51 0.40
CA ILE A 9 1.78 3.53 -0.87
C ILE A 9 1.43 2.26 -1.62
N GLU A 10 0.79 2.40 -2.76
CA GLU A 10 0.16 1.34 -3.52
C GLU A 10 0.65 1.26 -4.97
N GLY A 11 0.32 0.19 -5.68
CA GLY A 11 0.69 -0.06 -7.06
C GLY A 11 1.13 -1.52 -7.29
N ILE A 12 1.36 -1.90 -8.54
CA ILE A 12 1.80 -3.25 -8.91
C ILE A 12 3.22 -3.56 -8.41
N ASP A 13 3.62 -4.84 -8.43
CA ASP A 13 5.00 -5.23 -8.14
C ASP A 13 5.95 -4.54 -9.12
N GLY A 14 7.09 -4.05 -8.64
CA GLY A 14 8.04 -3.29 -9.44
C GLY A 14 7.73 -1.81 -9.63
N SER A 15 6.62 -1.28 -9.08
CA SER A 15 6.29 0.16 -9.18
C SER A 15 7.17 1.08 -8.33
N GLY A 16 7.95 0.52 -7.37
CA GLY A 16 8.85 1.30 -6.53
C GLY A 16 8.31 1.64 -5.13
N LYS A 17 7.18 1.05 -4.72
CA LYS A 17 6.52 1.32 -3.43
C LYS A 17 7.45 1.30 -2.22
N SER A 18 8.21 0.21 -2.05
CA SER A 18 9.08 0.04 -0.87
C SER A 18 10.10 1.15 -0.76
N VAL A 19 10.73 1.53 -1.88
CA VAL A 19 11.70 2.63 -1.91
C VAL A 19 11.04 3.95 -1.56
N ILE A 20 9.89 4.24 -2.15
CA ILE A 20 9.12 5.48 -1.88
C ILE A 20 8.66 5.54 -0.43
N ALA A 21 8.16 4.43 0.12
CA ALA A 21 7.71 4.38 1.52
C ALA A 21 8.87 4.59 2.51
N GLU A 22 10.02 3.97 2.28
CA GLU A 22 11.24 4.17 3.09
C GLU A 22 11.73 5.62 3.03
N GLU A 23 11.82 6.19 1.83
CA GLU A 23 12.27 7.57 1.63
C GLU A 23 11.28 8.59 2.24
N LEU A 24 9.97 8.32 2.14
CA LEU A 24 8.94 9.14 2.77
C LEU A 24 9.08 9.14 4.30
N VAL A 25 9.30 7.98 4.92
CA VAL A 25 9.49 7.91 6.38
C VAL A 25 10.75 8.64 6.80
N LYS A 26 11.85 8.54 6.04
CA LYS A 26 13.09 9.32 6.28
C LYS A 26 12.81 10.82 6.20
N PHE A 27 12.12 11.26 5.13
CA PHE A 27 11.71 12.65 4.95
C PHE A 27 10.89 13.17 6.13
N LEU A 28 9.89 12.41 6.57
CA LEU A 28 9.03 12.78 7.69
C LEU A 28 9.84 12.93 8.99
N LYS A 29 10.72 11.98 9.30
CA LYS A 29 11.56 12.01 10.50
C LYS A 29 12.54 13.20 10.50
N ILE A 30 13.16 13.51 9.37
CA ILE A 30 14.05 14.68 9.22
C ILE A 30 13.29 15.99 9.46
N ASN A 31 11.99 16.02 9.11
CA ASN A 31 11.12 17.18 9.33
C ASN A 31 10.42 17.17 10.72
N GLY A 32 10.87 16.31 11.65
CA GLY A 32 10.45 16.32 13.04
C GLY A 32 9.14 15.55 13.33
N TYR A 33 8.64 14.77 12.38
CA TYR A 33 7.45 13.94 12.59
C TYR A 33 7.82 12.57 13.15
N ASP A 34 7.01 12.05 14.10
CA ASP A 34 7.11 10.64 14.52
C ASP A 34 6.42 9.76 13.48
N ALA A 35 7.21 9.15 12.62
CA ALA A 35 6.75 8.33 11.50
C ALA A 35 7.19 6.88 11.63
N LEU A 36 6.28 5.95 11.28
CA LEU A 36 6.48 4.51 11.31
C LEU A 36 6.23 3.91 9.92
N LEU A 37 7.19 3.10 9.44
CA LEU A 37 7.02 2.29 8.25
C LEU A 37 6.46 0.91 8.63
N LEU A 38 5.35 0.54 8.03
CA LEU A 38 4.79 -0.81 8.09
C LEU A 38 4.63 -1.36 6.68
N LYS A 39 4.54 -2.68 6.56
CA LYS A 39 4.45 -3.37 5.27
C LYS A 39 3.53 -4.57 5.36
N GLU A 40 2.77 -4.79 4.30
CA GLU A 40 1.99 -6.01 4.10
C GLU A 40 2.50 -6.84 2.90
N PRO A 41 2.44 -8.18 2.97
CA PRO A 41 2.06 -8.98 4.13
C PRO A 41 2.96 -8.74 5.34
N SER A 42 2.37 -8.73 6.55
CA SER A 42 3.06 -8.40 7.81
C SER A 42 3.95 -9.53 8.33
N GLU A 43 4.61 -9.33 9.47
CA GLU A 43 5.39 -10.38 10.14
C GLU A 43 4.53 -11.36 10.96
N SER A 44 3.19 -11.27 10.87
CA SER A 44 2.28 -12.23 11.51
C SER A 44 2.47 -13.65 10.94
N ILE A 45 1.93 -14.64 11.64
CA ILE A 45 1.93 -16.03 11.16
C ILE A 45 1.24 -16.18 9.79
N TYR A 46 0.21 -15.36 9.51
CA TYR A 46 -0.49 -15.36 8.23
C TYR A 46 0.33 -14.65 7.14
N GLY A 47 0.96 -13.53 7.47
CA GLY A 47 1.86 -12.84 6.54
C GLY A 47 3.06 -13.69 6.14
N GLN A 48 3.65 -14.42 7.09
CA GLN A 48 4.70 -15.40 6.81
C GLN A 48 4.19 -16.54 5.91
N LYS A 49 2.98 -17.05 6.16
CA LYS A 49 2.36 -18.08 5.33
C LYS A 49 2.14 -17.61 3.90
N ILE A 50 1.70 -16.36 3.70
CA ILE A 50 1.54 -15.76 2.38
C ILE A 50 2.90 -15.66 1.66
N ARG A 51 3.93 -15.11 2.31
CA ARG A 51 5.27 -14.93 1.72
C ARG A 51 5.96 -16.25 1.39
N ASN A 52 5.74 -17.29 2.19
CA ASN A 52 6.37 -18.61 1.99
C ASN A 52 5.57 -19.52 1.06
N SER A 53 4.42 -19.08 0.57
CA SER A 53 3.61 -19.87 -0.36
C SER A 53 4.31 -19.96 -1.72
N THR A 54 4.58 -21.19 -2.16
CA THR A 54 5.17 -21.47 -3.47
C THR A 54 4.13 -21.51 -4.59
N HIS A 55 2.85 -21.65 -4.22
CA HIS A 55 1.72 -21.73 -5.15
C HIS A 55 0.61 -20.80 -4.70
N ARG A 56 -0.16 -20.32 -5.69
CA ARG A 56 -1.35 -19.52 -5.40
C ARG A 56 -2.45 -20.39 -4.82
N LEU A 57 -3.03 -19.95 -3.72
CA LEU A 57 -4.22 -20.57 -3.14
C LEU A 57 -5.47 -20.25 -3.96
N PRO A 58 -6.58 -20.97 -3.79
CA PRO A 58 -7.88 -20.55 -4.28
C PRO A 58 -8.18 -19.09 -3.88
N PRO A 59 -8.82 -18.28 -4.74
CA PRO A 59 -8.98 -16.84 -4.51
C PRO A 59 -9.56 -16.48 -3.13
N GLU A 60 -10.59 -17.16 -2.70
CA GLU A 60 -11.25 -16.90 -1.40
C GLU A 60 -10.37 -17.30 -0.20
N GLU A 61 -9.58 -18.35 -0.31
CA GLU A 61 -8.64 -18.75 0.74
C GLU A 61 -7.48 -17.75 0.85
N GLU A 62 -6.98 -17.31 -0.30
CA GLU A 62 -5.94 -16.28 -0.35
C GLU A 62 -6.44 -14.96 0.25
N LEU A 63 -7.65 -14.51 -0.12
CA LEU A 63 -8.31 -13.35 0.47
C LEU A 63 -8.40 -13.48 1.99
N LYS A 64 -8.86 -14.63 2.49
CA LYS A 64 -8.97 -14.88 3.93
C LYS A 64 -7.64 -14.74 4.66
N LEU A 65 -6.54 -15.21 4.06
CA LEU A 65 -5.21 -15.06 4.67
C LEU A 65 -4.79 -13.59 4.76
N PHE A 66 -5.03 -12.80 3.72
CA PHE A 66 -4.73 -11.36 3.74
C PHE A 66 -5.57 -10.60 4.77
N LEU A 67 -6.84 -10.97 4.94
CA LEU A 67 -7.70 -10.37 5.96
C LEU A 67 -7.21 -10.69 7.37
N LEU A 68 -6.85 -11.95 7.65
CA LEU A 68 -6.34 -12.36 8.96
C LEU A 68 -4.97 -11.73 9.28
N ASP A 69 -4.10 -11.62 8.28
CA ASP A 69 -2.81 -10.92 8.42
C ASP A 69 -3.01 -9.46 8.81
N ARG A 70 -3.88 -8.76 8.07
CA ARG A 70 -4.18 -7.35 8.30
C ARG A 70 -4.89 -7.11 9.63
N GLU A 71 -5.81 -7.98 10.03
CA GLU A 71 -6.51 -7.84 11.30
C GLU A 71 -5.54 -7.83 12.49
N ILE A 72 -4.52 -8.70 12.46
CA ILE A 72 -3.45 -8.70 13.45
C ILE A 72 -2.63 -7.41 13.37
N ASP A 73 -2.22 -7.00 12.16
CA ASP A 73 -1.38 -5.81 11.96
C ASP A 73 -2.11 -4.52 12.39
N VAL A 74 -3.40 -4.42 12.07
CA VAL A 74 -4.26 -3.31 12.50
C VAL A 74 -4.34 -3.23 14.03
N ARG A 75 -4.65 -4.35 14.68
CA ARG A 75 -4.82 -4.40 16.13
C ARG A 75 -3.51 -4.11 16.88
N ASP A 76 -2.41 -4.73 16.45
CA ASP A 76 -1.19 -4.79 17.25
C ASP A 76 -0.20 -3.65 16.90
N ARG A 77 -0.31 -3.05 15.71
CA ARG A 77 0.66 -2.06 15.23
C ARG A 77 0.03 -0.77 14.71
N ILE A 78 -0.96 -0.86 13.79
CA ILE A 78 -1.49 0.33 13.11
C ILE A 78 -2.30 1.18 14.09
N LEU A 79 -3.33 0.62 14.74
CA LEU A 79 -4.18 1.38 15.65
C LEU A 79 -3.40 1.97 16.83
N PRO A 80 -2.53 1.22 17.55
CA PRO A 80 -1.72 1.79 18.61
C PRO A 80 -0.82 2.95 18.14
N ALA A 81 -0.25 2.85 16.93
CA ALA A 81 0.57 3.92 16.39
C ALA A 81 -0.26 5.19 16.10
N LEU A 82 -1.44 5.03 15.48
CA LEU A 82 -2.35 6.14 15.19
C LEU A 82 -2.90 6.79 16.46
N GLU A 83 -3.23 6.02 17.48
CA GLU A 83 -3.68 6.53 18.79
C GLU A 83 -2.59 7.33 19.50
N ASN A 84 -1.32 6.98 19.30
CA ASN A 84 -0.17 7.73 19.78
C ASN A 84 0.21 8.92 18.89
N GLY A 85 -0.61 9.29 17.89
CA GLY A 85 -0.40 10.46 17.05
C GLY A 85 0.70 10.30 16.00
N LYS A 86 1.16 9.07 15.72
CA LYS A 86 2.20 8.81 14.72
C LYS A 86 1.66 8.91 13.30
N ILE A 87 2.57 9.21 12.35
CA ILE A 87 2.30 9.04 10.92
C ILE A 87 2.69 7.61 10.55
N VAL A 88 1.70 6.80 10.17
CA VAL A 88 1.90 5.43 9.70
C VAL A 88 1.96 5.42 8.18
N VAL A 89 3.09 4.99 7.61
CA VAL A 89 3.28 4.79 6.18
C VAL A 89 3.25 3.29 5.90
N MET A 90 2.29 2.86 5.09
CA MET A 90 2.12 1.46 4.67
C MET A 90 2.77 1.22 3.31
N ASP A 91 3.72 0.28 3.21
CA ASP A 91 4.10 -0.34 1.93
C ASP A 91 3.10 -1.45 1.64
N ARG A 92 2.07 -1.16 0.87
CA ARG A 92 0.81 -1.89 0.65
C ARG A 92 -0.16 -1.82 1.83
N TYR A 93 -1.43 -1.74 1.47
CA TYR A 93 -2.56 -1.84 2.39
C TYR A 93 -3.73 -2.53 1.67
N TYR A 94 -4.97 -2.38 2.13
CA TYR A 94 -6.10 -3.09 1.55
C TYR A 94 -6.44 -2.73 0.10
N TYR A 95 -5.97 -1.62 -0.45
CA TYR A 95 -6.10 -1.32 -1.88
C TYR A 95 -5.35 -2.36 -2.74
N SER A 96 -4.15 -2.81 -2.30
CA SER A 96 -3.49 -3.97 -2.92
C SER A 96 -4.37 -5.21 -2.88
N ASN A 97 -5.01 -5.49 -1.73
CA ASN A 97 -5.90 -6.65 -1.59
C ASN A 97 -7.08 -6.55 -2.57
N ILE A 98 -7.73 -5.37 -2.69
CA ILE A 98 -8.80 -5.16 -3.66
C ILE A 98 -8.28 -5.37 -5.08
N ALA A 99 -7.19 -4.72 -5.49
CA ALA A 99 -6.69 -4.78 -6.86
C ALA A 99 -6.27 -6.19 -7.29
N TYR A 100 -5.55 -6.92 -6.43
CA TYR A 100 -5.02 -8.24 -6.73
C TYR A 100 -6.08 -9.34 -6.69
N GLN A 101 -6.98 -9.36 -5.69
CA GLN A 101 -8.00 -10.41 -5.60
C GLN A 101 -9.17 -10.17 -6.56
N SER A 102 -9.49 -8.91 -6.91
CA SER A 102 -10.50 -8.66 -7.96
C SER A 102 -9.99 -9.05 -9.36
N ALA A 103 -8.68 -8.97 -9.62
CA ALA A 103 -8.09 -9.56 -10.83
C ALA A 103 -8.24 -11.09 -10.92
N ARG A 104 -8.63 -11.73 -9.81
CA ARG A 104 -8.93 -13.17 -9.70
C ARG A 104 -10.43 -13.49 -9.65
N GLY A 105 -11.28 -12.50 -9.84
CA GLY A 105 -12.72 -12.68 -9.97
C GLY A 105 -13.53 -12.47 -8.71
N ILE A 106 -12.94 -11.97 -7.61
CA ILE A 106 -13.70 -11.56 -6.43
C ILE A 106 -14.14 -10.11 -6.62
N GLU A 107 -15.38 -9.79 -6.30
CA GLU A 107 -15.91 -8.42 -6.44
C GLU A 107 -15.15 -7.42 -5.56
N ALA A 108 -14.75 -6.29 -6.14
CA ALA A 108 -13.94 -5.27 -5.48
C ALA A 108 -14.64 -4.70 -4.23
N ASP A 109 -15.94 -4.41 -4.33
CA ASP A 109 -16.72 -3.86 -3.21
C ASP A 109 -16.83 -4.87 -2.06
N LYS A 110 -17.01 -6.16 -2.36
CA LYS A 110 -16.97 -7.22 -1.33
C LYS A 110 -15.64 -7.22 -0.57
N ILE A 111 -14.50 -7.09 -1.29
CA ILE A 111 -13.17 -7.07 -0.65
C ILE A 111 -13.03 -5.81 0.20
N ARG A 112 -13.46 -4.65 -0.33
CA ARG A 112 -13.45 -3.38 0.40
C ARG A 112 -14.25 -3.49 1.69
N ASP A 113 -15.48 -3.92 1.62
CA ASP A 113 -16.39 -4.05 2.77
C ASP A 113 -15.84 -4.97 3.86
N LEU A 114 -15.21 -6.10 3.46
CA LEU A 114 -14.58 -7.01 4.41
C LEU A 114 -13.41 -6.36 5.16
N ASN A 115 -12.59 -5.57 4.48
CA ASN A 115 -11.46 -4.86 5.07
C ASN A 115 -11.92 -3.70 5.97
N GLU A 116 -12.85 -2.88 5.50
CA GLU A 116 -13.28 -1.66 6.20
C GLU A 116 -14.10 -1.93 7.47
N LYS A 117 -14.45 -3.21 7.75
CA LYS A 117 -15.04 -3.62 9.03
C LYS A 117 -14.09 -3.45 10.22
N PHE A 118 -12.79 -3.54 10.01
CA PHE A 118 -11.79 -3.51 11.07
C PHE A 118 -10.57 -2.63 10.75
N ALA A 119 -10.28 -2.42 9.48
CA ALA A 119 -9.12 -1.67 9.03
C ALA A 119 -9.47 -0.17 8.91
N PRO A 120 -8.73 0.75 9.55
CA PRO A 120 -8.97 2.18 9.40
C PRO A 120 -8.74 2.62 7.95
N LYS A 121 -9.61 3.51 7.48
CA LYS A 121 -9.45 4.11 6.15
C LYS A 121 -8.19 4.99 6.14
N PRO A 122 -7.33 4.87 5.12
CA PRO A 122 -6.18 5.76 5.01
C PRO A 122 -6.63 7.21 4.78
N ASP A 123 -5.85 8.15 5.30
CA ASP A 123 -6.05 9.58 5.07
C ASP A 123 -5.55 9.98 3.68
N LEU A 124 -4.57 9.21 3.14
CA LEU A 124 -4.02 9.39 1.79
C LEU A 124 -3.58 8.03 1.23
N VAL A 125 -3.91 7.81 -0.04
CA VAL A 125 -3.44 6.66 -0.83
C VAL A 125 -2.63 7.20 -2.01
N ILE A 126 -1.38 6.79 -2.14
CA ILE A 126 -0.54 7.14 -3.29
C ILE A 126 -0.39 5.90 -4.16
N ILE A 127 -1.00 5.92 -5.33
CA ILE A 127 -0.93 4.82 -6.30
C ILE A 127 0.18 5.14 -7.31
N LEU A 128 1.24 4.34 -7.26
CA LEU A 128 2.36 4.43 -8.19
C LEU A 128 2.02 3.66 -9.47
N ASP A 129 1.55 4.38 -10.49
CA ASP A 129 1.18 3.80 -11.77
C ASP A 129 2.42 3.60 -12.65
N VAL A 130 2.59 2.38 -13.12
CA VAL A 130 3.67 1.96 -14.01
C VAL A 130 3.18 0.84 -14.91
N SER A 131 3.66 0.78 -16.15
CA SER A 131 3.35 -0.31 -17.06
C SER A 131 3.92 -1.64 -16.57
N PRO A 132 3.26 -2.79 -16.80
CA PRO A 132 3.81 -4.10 -16.48
C PRO A 132 5.19 -4.34 -17.10
N SER A 133 5.43 -3.83 -18.31
CA SER A 133 6.72 -3.97 -18.98
C SER A 133 7.86 -3.31 -18.21
N THR A 134 7.65 -2.10 -17.71
CA THR A 134 8.63 -1.39 -16.88
C THR A 134 8.76 -2.04 -15.51
N ALA A 135 7.65 -2.40 -14.89
CA ALA A 135 7.62 -3.09 -13.60
C ALA A 135 8.43 -4.40 -13.64
N LEU A 136 8.21 -5.24 -14.64
CA LEU A 136 8.93 -6.51 -14.83
C LEU A 136 10.43 -6.30 -15.10
N LYS A 137 10.82 -5.25 -15.85
CA LYS A 137 12.24 -4.90 -16.02
C LYS A 137 12.91 -4.58 -14.69
N ARG A 138 12.19 -3.91 -13.77
CA ARG A 138 12.68 -3.56 -12.42
C ARG A 138 12.75 -4.75 -11.48
N ILE A 139 11.91 -5.78 -11.68
CA ILE A 139 11.88 -7.01 -10.88
C ILE A 139 12.94 -8.02 -11.33
N LYS A 140 13.19 -8.17 -12.63
CA LYS A 140 14.12 -9.15 -13.20
C LYS A 140 15.45 -9.32 -12.45
N PRO A 141 16.14 -8.25 -12.02
CA PRO A 141 17.39 -8.38 -11.28
C PRO A 141 17.26 -9.07 -9.92
N ARG A 142 16.02 -9.21 -9.38
CA ARG A 142 15.76 -9.85 -8.07
C ARG A 142 15.71 -11.38 -8.13
N GLY A 143 15.76 -11.99 -9.32
CA GLY A 143 15.82 -13.44 -9.51
C GLY A 143 14.51 -14.08 -9.95
N LYS A 144 13.73 -14.69 -9.07
CA LYS A 144 12.53 -15.44 -9.47
C LYS A 144 11.32 -14.53 -9.70
N ILE A 145 10.69 -14.66 -10.88
CA ILE A 145 9.34 -14.12 -11.13
C ILE A 145 8.34 -15.01 -10.37
N THR A 146 7.50 -14.41 -9.57
CA THR A 146 6.46 -15.12 -8.82
C THR A 146 5.21 -15.34 -9.67
N ALA A 147 4.29 -16.20 -9.20
CA ALA A 147 2.99 -16.40 -9.84
C ALA A 147 2.09 -15.13 -9.85
N PHE A 148 2.48 -14.09 -9.12
CA PHE A 148 1.82 -12.78 -9.07
C PHE A 148 2.32 -11.80 -10.13
N GLU A 149 3.30 -12.16 -10.94
CA GLU A 149 4.07 -11.26 -11.80
C GLU A 149 3.97 -11.61 -13.31
N SER A 150 2.91 -12.32 -13.72
CA SER A 150 2.66 -12.49 -15.15
C SER A 150 2.21 -11.16 -15.79
N PRO A 151 2.65 -10.79 -17.01
CA PRO A 151 2.31 -9.52 -17.65
C PRO A 151 0.82 -9.24 -17.71
N ASP A 152 0.02 -10.20 -18.17
CA ASP A 152 -1.43 -10.07 -18.31
C ASP A 152 -2.14 -9.91 -16.96
N TYR A 153 -1.63 -10.58 -15.92
CA TYR A 153 -2.16 -10.45 -14.58
C TYR A 153 -1.82 -9.07 -13.99
N LEU A 154 -0.59 -8.61 -14.14
CA LEU A 154 -0.18 -7.28 -13.68
C LEU A 154 -0.93 -6.16 -14.40
N GLU A 155 -1.28 -6.32 -15.70
CA GLU A 155 -2.12 -5.32 -16.39
C GLU A 155 -3.52 -5.25 -15.77
N LYS A 156 -4.17 -6.39 -15.50
CA LYS A 156 -5.47 -6.42 -14.82
C LYS A 156 -5.39 -5.79 -13.41
N VAL A 157 -4.33 -6.08 -12.67
CA VAL A 157 -4.13 -5.49 -11.34
C VAL A 157 -3.94 -3.97 -11.43
N ARG A 158 -3.14 -3.50 -12.39
CA ARG A 158 -2.94 -2.07 -12.67
C ARG A 158 -4.26 -1.37 -12.99
N GLU A 159 -5.03 -1.93 -13.93
CA GLU A 159 -6.36 -1.40 -14.26
C GLU A 159 -7.27 -1.33 -13.02
N ASN A 160 -7.23 -2.36 -12.17
CA ASN A 160 -8.01 -2.37 -10.95
C ASN A 160 -7.58 -1.26 -9.99
N PHE A 161 -6.28 -1.01 -9.80
CA PHE A 161 -5.81 0.13 -8.99
C PHE A 161 -6.36 1.45 -9.50
N LEU A 162 -6.38 1.67 -10.81
CA LEU A 162 -6.91 2.89 -11.41
C LEU A 162 -8.44 3.01 -11.23
N LYS A 163 -9.17 1.90 -11.29
CA LYS A 163 -10.63 1.85 -11.11
C LYS A 163 -11.06 2.08 -9.65
N ILE A 164 -10.28 1.60 -8.68
CA ILE A 164 -10.63 1.70 -7.25
C ILE A 164 -10.11 2.98 -6.59
N ALA A 165 -9.39 3.82 -7.32
CA ALA A 165 -8.97 5.13 -6.84
C ALA A 165 -10.20 5.98 -6.47
N ASP A 166 -10.16 6.60 -5.31
CA ASP A 166 -11.22 7.39 -4.72
C ASP A 166 -10.72 8.80 -4.33
N GLU A 167 -11.53 9.56 -3.60
CA GLU A 167 -11.21 10.94 -3.18
C GLU A 167 -9.96 11.05 -2.28
N ARG A 168 -9.49 9.94 -1.68
CA ARG A 168 -8.27 9.86 -0.88
C ARG A 168 -7.06 9.47 -1.71
N SER A 169 -7.27 9.13 -2.97
CA SER A 169 -6.24 8.56 -3.84
C SER A 169 -5.62 9.60 -4.74
N VAL A 170 -4.28 9.56 -4.86
CA VAL A 170 -3.52 10.28 -5.86
C VAL A 170 -2.76 9.27 -6.71
N VAL A 171 -3.00 9.29 -8.01
CA VAL A 171 -2.28 8.44 -8.98
C VAL A 171 -1.08 9.21 -9.51
N LEU A 172 0.12 8.64 -9.33
CA LEU A 172 1.37 9.23 -9.80
C LEU A 172 2.00 8.37 -10.89
N ASN A 173 2.47 9.03 -11.94
CA ASN A 173 3.24 8.37 -12.98
C ASN A 173 4.62 7.95 -12.45
N ALA A 174 4.77 6.65 -12.14
CA ALA A 174 6.00 6.05 -11.65
C ALA A 174 6.94 5.55 -12.77
N GLU A 175 6.68 5.86 -14.05
CA GLU A 175 7.63 5.71 -15.15
C GLU A 175 8.76 6.74 -15.07
N LYS A 176 8.51 7.88 -14.43
CA LYS A 176 9.48 8.95 -14.21
C LYS A 176 10.70 8.49 -13.40
N PRO A 177 11.82 9.24 -13.47
CA PRO A 177 12.96 9.04 -12.57
C PRO A 177 12.54 9.06 -11.11
N LEU A 178 13.15 8.20 -10.29
CA LEU A 178 12.82 8.04 -8.87
C LEU A 178 12.82 9.37 -8.11
N GLU A 179 13.80 10.25 -8.38
CA GLU A 179 13.91 11.54 -7.69
C GLU A 179 12.76 12.50 -8.01
N GLU A 180 12.16 12.40 -9.18
CA GLU A 180 10.97 13.17 -9.54
C GLU A 180 9.73 12.63 -8.81
N VAL A 181 9.55 11.31 -8.80
CA VAL A 181 8.45 10.67 -8.07
C VAL A 181 8.53 10.99 -6.57
N LYS A 182 9.74 10.94 -5.97
CA LYS A 182 9.96 11.32 -4.57
C LYS A 182 9.52 12.77 -4.29
N LYS A 183 9.91 13.71 -5.15
CA LYS A 183 9.54 15.13 -5.00
C LYS A 183 8.02 15.31 -5.03
N GLU A 184 7.33 14.65 -5.96
CA GLU A 184 5.88 14.72 -6.05
C GLU A 184 5.21 14.13 -4.79
N VAL A 185 5.65 12.95 -4.33
CA VAL A 185 5.15 12.32 -3.11
C VAL A 185 5.34 13.23 -1.89
N PHE A 186 6.54 13.80 -1.72
CA PHE A 186 6.85 14.68 -0.58
C PHE A 186 5.99 15.95 -0.60
N ALA A 187 5.76 16.54 -1.78
CA ALA A 187 4.90 17.71 -1.92
C ALA A 187 3.44 17.42 -1.55
N ILE A 188 2.90 16.27 -1.99
CA ILE A 188 1.54 15.83 -1.67
C ILE A 188 1.39 15.60 -0.15
N VAL A 189 2.33 14.87 0.45
CA VAL A 189 2.28 14.59 1.88
C VAL A 189 2.45 15.86 2.70
N LYS A 190 3.32 16.78 2.30
CA LYS A 190 3.46 18.09 2.95
C LYS A 190 2.14 18.86 2.93
N SER A 191 1.46 18.95 1.79
CA SER A 191 0.15 19.59 1.68
C SER A 191 -0.90 18.96 2.61
N LEU A 192 -0.92 17.63 2.72
CA LEU A 192 -1.77 16.93 3.68
C LEU A 192 -1.47 17.38 5.11
N LEU A 193 -0.20 17.37 5.52
CA LEU A 193 0.23 17.73 6.87
C LEU A 193 -0.10 19.20 7.21
N ASP A 194 0.09 20.11 6.26
CA ASP A 194 -0.25 21.53 6.42
C ASP A 194 -1.77 21.70 6.66
N SER A 195 -2.61 20.95 5.94
CA SER A 195 -4.05 20.95 6.13
C SER A 195 -4.49 20.38 7.49
N TYR A 196 -3.79 19.37 7.99
CA TYR A 196 -4.04 18.80 9.32
C TYR A 196 -3.65 19.75 10.45
N ASN A 197 -2.54 20.47 10.31
CA ASN A 197 -2.10 21.44 11.30
C ASN A 197 -3.04 22.65 11.39
N SER A 198 -3.59 23.09 10.25
CA SER A 198 -4.53 24.22 10.18
C SER A 198 -5.90 23.92 10.81
N ARG A 199 -6.32 22.64 10.85
CA ARG A 199 -7.60 22.23 11.47
C ARG A 199 -7.51 22.01 12.97
N GLY A 200 -6.30 21.94 13.52
CA GLY A 200 -6.05 21.70 14.95
C GLY A 200 -5.67 22.96 15.75
N SER A 201 -5.67 24.11 15.09
CA SER A 201 -5.50 25.45 15.67
C SER A 201 -6.84 26.15 15.80
#